data_3e40445a49b84685fe953e3bb1f43e6a
#
_entry.id   3e40445a49b84685fe953e3bb1f43e6a
#
_cell.length_a   1.000
_cell.length_b   1.000
_cell.length_c   1.000
_cell.angle_alpha   90.00
_cell.angle_beta   90.00
_cell.angle_gamma   90.00
#
_symmetry.space_group_name_H-M   'P 1'
#
loop_
_entity.id
_entity.type
_entity.pdbx_description
1 polymer ?
#
loop_
_entity_poly.entity_id
_entity_poly.type
_entity_poly.pdbx_seq_one_letter_code
_entity_poly.pdbx_strand_id
1 'polypeptide(L)'
;IEKLVDIGFVGQPTKVNINFIKEHIKDGNIPVIAPLGIDDEGNSYNINADTAAGFIAGELEASKLLLLTDVPGILDQDKKLISSLTLDDASKIIDEYFIVGGMKPKILTCVEAMKKGVNKTTILDGRIPHSVVLELFTEHGIGTQIYS
;
A
#
# COMPACT_ATOMS: atom_id res chain seq x y z
N ILE A 1 6.46 5.01 -31.50
CA ILE A 1 5.46 6.11 -31.43
C ILE A 1 4.70 5.89 -30.13
N GLU A 2 5.00 6.68 -29.11
CA GLU A 2 4.21 6.69 -27.88
C GLU A 2 2.82 7.24 -28.24
N LYS A 3 1.80 6.43 -28.04
CA LYS A 3 0.42 6.81 -28.28
C LYS A 3 -0.09 7.46 -27.00
N LEU A 4 -0.35 8.77 -27.04
CA LEU A 4 -1.03 9.43 -25.94
C LEU A 4 -2.44 8.83 -25.83
N VAL A 5 -2.74 8.23 -24.70
CA VAL A 5 -4.05 7.66 -24.38
C VAL A 5 -4.67 8.55 -23.31
N ASP A 6 -5.86 9.08 -23.57
CA ASP A 6 -6.63 9.75 -22.53
C ASP A 6 -7.13 8.70 -21.52
N ILE A 7 -6.69 8.81 -20.28
CA ILE A 7 -7.07 7.93 -19.17
C ILE A 7 -8.17 8.52 -18.28
N GLY A 8 -8.76 9.65 -18.70
CA GLY A 8 -9.79 10.37 -17.95
C GLY A 8 -9.24 11.06 -16.68
N PHE A 9 -10.13 11.28 -15.71
CA PHE A 9 -9.80 11.98 -14.47
C PHE A 9 -9.07 11.04 -13.47
N VAL A 10 -7.79 10.83 -13.70
CA VAL A 10 -6.89 10.06 -12.82
C VAL A 10 -5.85 11.00 -12.23
N GLY A 11 -5.60 10.90 -10.92
CA GLY A 11 -4.70 11.80 -10.21
C GLY A 11 -3.74 11.07 -9.29
N GLN A 12 -2.79 11.84 -8.75
CA GLN A 12 -1.87 11.43 -7.69
C GLN A 12 -2.12 12.31 -6.46
N PRO A 13 -2.11 11.73 -5.23
CA PRO A 13 -2.31 12.51 -4.02
C PRO A 13 -1.10 13.40 -3.76
N THR A 14 -1.35 14.68 -3.51
CA THR A 14 -0.32 15.67 -3.19
C THR A 14 -0.45 16.18 -1.75
N LYS A 15 -1.66 16.11 -1.20
CA LYS A 15 -1.97 16.60 0.14
C LYS A 15 -3.11 15.80 0.75
N VAL A 16 -3.09 15.62 2.06
CA VAL A 16 -4.17 15.05 2.86
C VAL A 16 -4.34 15.84 4.16
N ASN A 17 -5.56 16.00 4.61
CA ASN A 17 -5.84 16.64 5.89
C ASN A 17 -5.66 15.63 7.04
N ILE A 18 -4.42 15.47 7.48
CA ILE A 18 -4.05 14.52 8.55
C ILE A 18 -4.71 14.87 9.88
N ASN A 19 -4.87 16.15 10.19
CA ASN A 19 -5.50 16.56 11.45
C ASN A 19 -6.94 16.06 11.52
N PHE A 20 -7.69 16.19 10.43
CA PHE A 20 -9.05 15.66 10.33
C PHE A 20 -9.11 14.16 10.61
N ILE A 21 -8.20 13.39 10.01
CA ILE A 21 -8.13 11.93 10.23
C ILE A 21 -7.78 11.61 11.69
N LYS A 22 -6.76 12.30 12.25
CA LYS A 22 -6.32 12.09 13.64
C LYS A 22 -7.40 12.44 14.67
N GLU A 23 -8.19 13.49 14.43
CA GLU A 23 -9.32 13.84 15.29
C GLU A 23 -10.37 12.71 15.33
N HIS A 24 -10.77 12.19 14.17
CA HIS A 24 -11.71 11.09 14.13
C HIS A 24 -11.19 9.81 14.81
N ILE A 25 -9.91 9.48 14.63
CA ILE A 25 -9.28 8.35 15.33
C ILE A 25 -9.30 8.57 16.84
N LYS A 26 -8.98 9.78 17.31
CA LYS A 26 -8.99 10.15 18.73
C LYS A 26 -10.38 10.01 19.35
N ASP A 27 -11.43 10.29 18.58
CA ASP A 27 -12.82 10.16 18.99
C ASP A 27 -13.32 8.68 18.95
N GLY A 28 -12.43 7.73 18.67
CA GLY A 28 -12.74 6.30 18.62
C GLY A 28 -13.37 5.83 17.31
N ASN A 29 -13.40 6.67 16.28
CA ASN A 29 -13.91 6.28 14.97
C ASN A 29 -12.84 5.52 14.16
N ILE A 30 -13.30 4.67 13.25
CA ILE A 30 -12.47 4.00 12.23
C ILE A 30 -12.75 4.70 10.90
N PRO A 31 -11.84 5.57 10.40
CA PRO A 31 -12.05 6.25 9.12
C PRO A 31 -12.02 5.25 7.96
N VAL A 32 -13.06 5.28 7.13
CA VAL A 32 -13.10 4.58 5.84
C VAL A 32 -12.99 5.60 4.73
N ILE A 33 -11.91 5.53 3.93
CA ILE A 33 -11.54 6.57 2.97
C ILE A 33 -11.62 5.98 1.56
N ALA A 34 -12.45 6.59 0.70
CA ALA A 34 -12.45 6.27 -0.72
C ALA A 34 -11.21 6.89 -1.40
N PRO A 35 -10.61 6.22 -2.41
CA PRO A 35 -9.43 6.73 -3.11
C PRO A 35 -9.83 7.77 -4.18
N LEU A 36 -10.41 8.86 -3.73
CA LEU A 36 -10.82 10.01 -4.55
C LEU A 36 -10.06 11.25 -4.10
N GLY A 37 -9.53 11.97 -5.06
CA GLY A 37 -8.91 13.28 -4.86
C GLY A 37 -9.78 14.40 -5.40
N ILE A 38 -9.54 15.61 -4.93
CA ILE A 38 -10.14 16.83 -5.42
C ILE A 38 -9.03 17.86 -5.65
N ASP A 39 -9.08 18.60 -6.76
CA ASP A 39 -8.16 19.71 -7.00
C ASP A 39 -8.69 21.02 -6.42
N ASP A 40 -7.90 22.09 -6.56
CA ASP A 40 -8.27 23.41 -6.06
C ASP A 40 -9.45 24.03 -6.82
N GLU A 41 -9.80 23.53 -8.01
CA GLU A 41 -10.94 23.93 -8.82
C GLU A 41 -12.23 23.15 -8.49
N GLY A 42 -12.13 22.10 -7.67
CA GLY A 42 -13.24 21.24 -7.27
C GLY A 42 -13.48 20.04 -8.19
N ASN A 43 -12.57 19.76 -9.13
CA ASN A 43 -12.68 18.57 -9.97
C ASN A 43 -12.29 17.31 -9.20
N SER A 44 -13.02 16.22 -9.42
CA SER A 44 -12.75 14.94 -8.75
C SER A 44 -11.89 14.03 -9.62
N TYR A 45 -10.94 13.35 -8.99
CA TYR A 45 -10.00 12.43 -9.65
C TYR A 45 -10.02 11.06 -8.97
N ASN A 46 -10.01 10.01 -9.78
CA ASN A 46 -9.77 8.66 -9.30
C ASN A 46 -8.29 8.52 -8.96
N ILE A 47 -7.99 8.01 -7.78
CA ILE A 47 -6.63 7.72 -7.33
C ILE A 47 -6.47 6.21 -7.18
N ASN A 48 -5.34 5.65 -7.57
CA ASN A 48 -5.07 4.24 -7.29
C ASN A 48 -5.13 3.98 -5.78
N ALA A 49 -5.86 2.95 -5.37
CA ALA A 49 -6.13 2.67 -3.95
C ALA A 49 -4.86 2.38 -3.14
N ASP A 50 -3.90 1.64 -3.71
CA ASP A 50 -2.62 1.36 -3.05
C ASP A 50 -1.83 2.67 -2.85
N THR A 51 -1.81 3.52 -3.89
CA THR A 51 -1.14 4.83 -3.85
C THR A 51 -1.78 5.74 -2.79
N ALA A 52 -3.11 5.81 -2.74
CA ALA A 52 -3.82 6.59 -1.72
C ALA A 52 -3.53 6.07 -0.32
N ALA A 53 -3.59 4.76 -0.12
CA ALA A 53 -3.31 4.13 1.17
C ALA A 53 -1.86 4.36 1.63
N GLY A 54 -0.88 4.17 0.74
CA GLY A 54 0.53 4.40 1.02
C GLY A 54 0.83 5.86 1.35
N PHE A 55 0.22 6.80 0.59
CA PHE A 55 0.37 8.23 0.84
C PHE A 55 -0.18 8.62 2.23
N ILE A 56 -1.42 8.22 2.54
CA ILE A 56 -2.06 8.50 3.84
C ILE A 56 -1.28 7.87 4.99
N ALA A 57 -0.85 6.61 4.83
CA ALA A 57 -0.07 5.91 5.85
C ALA A 57 1.27 6.62 6.14
N GLY A 58 1.96 7.07 5.09
CA GLY A 58 3.19 7.85 5.22
C GLY A 58 2.97 9.17 5.96
N GLU A 59 1.96 9.95 5.58
CA GLU A 59 1.66 11.22 6.23
C GLU A 59 1.17 11.07 7.69
N LEU A 60 0.58 9.91 8.02
CA LEU A 60 0.20 9.56 9.40
C LEU A 60 1.38 9.04 10.22
N GLU A 61 2.50 8.69 9.60
CA GLU A 61 3.60 7.92 10.20
C GLU A 61 3.03 6.64 10.85
N ALA A 62 2.21 5.93 10.09
CA ALA A 62 1.46 4.79 10.59
C ALA A 62 2.39 3.68 11.07
N SER A 63 2.03 3.00 12.16
CA SER A 63 2.80 1.86 12.67
C SER A 63 2.83 0.69 11.68
N LYS A 64 1.78 0.50 10.88
CA LYS A 64 1.69 -0.56 9.89
C LYS A 64 0.78 -0.16 8.72
N LEU A 65 1.18 -0.53 7.49
CA LEU A 65 0.35 -0.48 6.29
C LEU A 65 0.10 -1.91 5.79
N LEU A 66 -1.15 -2.28 5.57
CA LEU A 66 -1.54 -3.56 5.01
C LEU A 66 -2.14 -3.35 3.62
N LEU A 67 -1.55 -3.95 2.59
CA LEU A 67 -2.09 -3.98 1.23
C LEU A 67 -2.70 -5.35 0.96
N LEU A 68 -4.01 -5.40 0.82
CA LEU A 68 -4.74 -6.61 0.50
C LEU A 68 -4.78 -6.81 -1.01
N THR A 69 -4.49 -8.04 -1.45
CA THR A 69 -4.44 -8.41 -2.87
C THR A 69 -5.09 -9.78 -3.08
N ASP A 70 -5.05 -10.29 -4.30
CA ASP A 70 -5.58 -11.59 -4.70
C ASP A 70 -4.48 -12.68 -4.84
N VAL A 71 -3.30 -12.40 -4.28
CA VAL A 71 -2.18 -13.37 -4.23
C VAL A 71 -1.63 -13.44 -2.81
N PRO A 72 -0.94 -14.54 -2.43
CA PRO A 72 -0.45 -14.73 -1.06
C PRO A 72 0.49 -13.62 -0.54
N GLY A 73 1.18 -12.95 -1.43
CA GLY A 73 2.20 -11.95 -1.17
C GLY A 73 3.21 -11.91 -2.29
N ILE A 74 4.45 -11.53 -2.00
CA ILE A 74 5.56 -11.56 -2.97
C ILE A 74 6.05 -13.01 -3.08
N LEU A 75 6.10 -13.50 -4.31
CA LEU A 75 6.60 -14.85 -4.61
C LEU A 75 8.01 -14.76 -5.20
N ASP A 76 8.85 -15.73 -4.86
CA ASP A 76 10.16 -15.91 -5.49
C ASP A 76 10.04 -16.54 -6.90
N GLN A 77 11.19 -16.79 -7.53
CA GLN A 77 11.26 -17.44 -8.84
C GLN A 77 10.68 -18.87 -8.87
N ASP A 78 10.65 -19.55 -7.72
CA ASP A 78 10.08 -20.89 -7.55
C ASP A 78 8.60 -20.85 -7.15
N LYS A 79 7.96 -19.65 -7.17
CA LYS A 79 6.58 -19.38 -6.74
C LYS A 79 6.31 -19.68 -5.26
N LYS A 80 7.34 -19.62 -4.42
CA LYS A 80 7.19 -19.72 -2.97
C LYS A 80 7.02 -18.34 -2.37
N LEU A 81 6.22 -18.25 -1.32
CA LEU A 81 6.01 -16.99 -0.60
C LEU A 81 7.29 -16.54 0.10
N ILE A 82 7.69 -15.32 -0.17
CA ILE A 82 8.72 -14.63 0.60
C ILE A 82 8.02 -14.01 1.82
N SER A 83 8.21 -14.59 3.00
CA SER A 83 7.49 -14.17 4.21
C SER A 83 7.95 -12.81 4.73
N SER A 84 9.21 -12.44 4.51
CA SER A 84 9.75 -11.15 4.96
C SER A 84 10.90 -10.66 4.08
N LEU A 85 11.01 -9.34 3.97
CA LEU A 85 12.08 -8.63 3.26
C LEU A 85 12.51 -7.42 4.08
N THR A 86 13.79 -7.08 4.02
CA THR A 86 14.23 -5.75 4.45
C THR A 86 13.78 -4.69 3.43
N LEU A 87 13.74 -3.43 3.85
CA LEU A 87 13.45 -2.31 2.94
C LEU A 87 14.42 -2.25 1.75
N ASP A 88 15.70 -2.56 2.01
CA ASP A 88 16.74 -2.59 0.98
C ASP A 88 16.50 -3.73 -0.02
N ASP A 89 16.15 -4.93 0.46
CA ASP A 89 15.86 -6.07 -0.40
C ASP A 89 14.57 -5.85 -1.19
N ALA A 90 13.54 -5.28 -0.56
CA ALA A 90 12.31 -4.91 -1.25
C ALA A 90 12.56 -3.88 -2.36
N SER A 91 13.48 -2.93 -2.14
CA SER A 91 13.85 -1.94 -3.16
C SER A 91 14.59 -2.57 -4.34
N LYS A 92 15.38 -3.61 -4.13
CA LYS A 92 16.13 -4.31 -5.17
C LYS A 92 15.27 -5.28 -5.98
N ILE A 93 14.37 -6.02 -5.28
CA ILE A 93 13.56 -7.07 -5.89
C ILE A 93 12.55 -6.52 -6.94
N ILE A 94 12.24 -5.22 -6.90
CA ILE A 94 11.27 -4.58 -7.81
C ILE A 94 11.65 -4.80 -9.29
N ASP A 95 12.95 -4.83 -9.59
CA ASP A 95 13.45 -4.97 -10.96
C ASP A 95 13.71 -6.42 -11.38
N GLU A 96 13.49 -7.36 -10.48
CA GLU A 96 13.63 -8.77 -10.80
C GLU A 96 12.53 -9.25 -11.77
N TYR A 97 12.90 -10.13 -12.71
CA TYR A 97 12.03 -10.57 -13.79
C TYR A 97 10.79 -11.36 -13.34
N PHE A 98 10.84 -11.98 -12.15
CA PHE A 98 9.71 -12.74 -11.58
C PHE A 98 8.68 -11.85 -10.87
N ILE A 99 9.01 -10.58 -10.64
CA ILE A 99 8.05 -9.59 -10.12
C ILE A 99 7.24 -9.03 -11.27
N VAL A 100 6.03 -9.51 -11.45
CA VAL A 100 5.19 -9.20 -12.61
C VAL A 100 3.89 -8.48 -12.23
N GLY A 101 3.29 -7.81 -13.20
CA GLY A 101 1.96 -7.22 -13.12
C GLY A 101 1.78 -6.22 -11.99
N GLY A 102 0.68 -6.33 -11.27
CA GLY A 102 0.31 -5.43 -10.18
C GLY A 102 1.18 -5.50 -8.93
N MET A 103 2.14 -6.45 -8.85
CA MET A 103 3.01 -6.58 -7.68
C MET A 103 4.06 -5.47 -7.60
N LYS A 104 4.66 -5.06 -8.74
CA LYS A 104 5.63 -3.95 -8.78
C LYS A 104 5.10 -2.65 -8.13
N PRO A 105 3.94 -2.12 -8.54
CA PRO A 105 3.39 -0.91 -7.91
C PRO A 105 3.07 -1.09 -6.43
N LYS A 106 2.66 -2.29 -5.99
CA LYS A 106 2.43 -2.56 -4.55
C LYS A 106 3.72 -2.50 -3.74
N ILE A 107 4.79 -3.12 -4.22
CA ILE A 107 6.10 -3.06 -3.56
C ILE A 107 6.60 -1.62 -3.51
N LEU A 108 6.48 -0.86 -4.62
CA LEU A 108 6.84 0.56 -4.66
C LEU A 108 6.06 1.35 -3.60
N THR A 109 4.75 1.18 -3.52
CA THR A 109 3.91 1.83 -2.49
C THR A 109 4.40 1.51 -1.08
N CYS A 110 4.73 0.25 -0.79
CA CYS A 110 5.28 -0.17 0.50
C CYS A 110 6.61 0.54 0.80
N VAL A 111 7.54 0.52 -0.15
CA VAL A 111 8.86 1.14 -0.02
C VAL A 111 8.74 2.65 0.21
N GLU A 112 7.90 3.33 -0.56
CA GLU A 112 7.68 4.78 -0.43
C GLU A 112 7.01 5.14 0.90
N ALA A 113 6.03 4.37 1.35
CA ALA A 113 5.39 4.58 2.64
C ALA A 113 6.40 4.42 3.81
N MET A 114 7.26 3.41 3.75
CA MET A 114 8.31 3.22 4.76
C MET A 114 9.35 4.33 4.75
N LYS A 115 9.75 4.82 3.58
CA LYS A 115 10.63 6.00 3.47
C LYS A 115 10.03 7.27 4.07
N LYS A 116 8.70 7.34 4.18
CA LYS A 116 7.95 8.43 4.84
C LYS A 116 7.68 8.19 6.32
N GLY A 117 8.17 7.11 6.92
CA GLY A 117 8.07 6.88 8.36
C GLY A 117 7.10 5.76 8.78
N VAL A 118 6.48 5.04 7.85
CA VAL A 118 5.74 3.81 8.20
C VAL A 118 6.72 2.75 8.69
N ASN A 119 6.49 2.19 9.88
CA ASN A 119 7.44 1.25 10.49
C ASN A 119 7.50 -0.11 9.77
N LYS A 120 6.34 -0.60 9.32
CA LYS A 120 6.22 -1.89 8.63
C LYS A 120 5.12 -1.85 7.58
N THR A 121 5.33 -2.57 6.49
CA THR A 121 4.28 -2.76 5.49
C THR A 121 4.11 -4.25 5.21
N THR A 122 2.89 -4.70 4.89
CA THR A 122 2.63 -6.09 4.54
C THR A 122 1.72 -6.16 3.32
N ILE A 123 2.07 -7.06 2.38
CA ILE A 123 1.23 -7.44 1.24
C ILE A 123 0.68 -8.83 1.54
N LEU A 124 -0.65 -8.99 1.54
CA LEU A 124 -1.31 -10.24 1.96
C LEU A 124 -2.55 -10.55 1.13
N ASP A 125 -2.95 -11.83 1.12
CA ASP A 125 -4.14 -12.30 0.40
C ASP A 125 -5.42 -11.89 1.15
N GLY A 126 -6.15 -10.94 0.58
CA GLY A 126 -7.44 -10.46 1.12
C GLY A 126 -8.60 -11.45 0.95
N ARG A 127 -8.43 -12.54 0.21
CA ARG A 127 -9.46 -13.57 0.02
C ARG A 127 -9.48 -14.58 1.18
N ILE A 128 -8.41 -14.63 1.98
CA ILE A 128 -8.35 -15.49 3.16
C ILE A 128 -9.27 -14.89 4.23
N PRO A 129 -10.24 -15.66 4.77
CA PRO A 129 -11.10 -15.19 5.85
C PRO A 129 -10.26 -14.70 7.03
N HIS A 130 -10.59 -13.53 7.56
CA HIS A 130 -9.89 -12.89 8.68
C HIS A 130 -8.41 -12.59 8.45
N SER A 131 -7.98 -12.45 7.19
CA SER A 131 -6.57 -12.23 6.82
C SER A 131 -5.90 -11.11 7.62
N VAL A 132 -6.56 -9.98 7.82
CA VAL A 132 -6.04 -8.86 8.62
C VAL A 132 -5.82 -9.27 10.08
N VAL A 133 -6.73 -10.03 10.67
CA VAL A 133 -6.61 -10.51 12.07
C VAL A 133 -5.46 -11.50 12.18
N LEU A 134 -5.34 -12.43 11.24
CA LEU A 134 -4.26 -13.41 11.20
C LEU A 134 -2.90 -12.70 11.06
N GLU A 135 -2.79 -11.71 10.17
CA GLU A 135 -1.54 -10.94 9.99
C GLU A 135 -1.16 -10.13 11.23
N LEU A 136 -2.12 -9.55 11.93
CA LEU A 136 -1.84 -8.67 13.07
C LEU A 136 -1.62 -9.41 14.39
N PHE A 137 -2.22 -10.58 14.58
CA PHE A 137 -2.30 -11.26 15.88
C PHE A 137 -1.67 -12.65 15.91
N THR A 138 -0.99 -13.09 14.82
CA THR A 138 -0.20 -14.33 14.84
C THR A 138 1.29 -14.02 14.71
N GLU A 139 2.14 -14.91 15.22
CA GLU A 139 3.60 -14.72 15.25
C GLU A 139 4.23 -14.64 13.86
N HIS A 140 3.70 -15.39 12.90
CA HIS A 140 4.31 -15.53 11.57
C HIS A 140 3.62 -14.72 10.48
N GLY A 141 2.42 -14.15 10.78
CA GLY A 141 1.62 -13.51 9.75
C GLY A 141 1.22 -14.48 8.63
N ILE A 142 0.65 -13.94 7.55
CA ILE A 142 0.22 -14.76 6.39
C ILE A 142 0.68 -14.18 5.04
N GLY A 143 1.29 -13.01 5.05
CA GLY A 143 1.73 -12.29 3.85
C GLY A 143 3.23 -12.11 3.75
N THR A 144 3.66 -11.17 2.91
CA THR A 144 5.04 -10.68 2.85
C THR A 144 5.17 -9.40 3.65
N GLN A 145 5.91 -9.44 4.74
CA GLN A 145 6.22 -8.26 5.56
C GLN A 145 7.49 -7.59 5.04
N ILE A 146 7.46 -6.25 4.92
CA ILE A 146 8.65 -5.43 4.66
C ILE A 146 8.93 -4.61 5.92
N TYR A 147 10.18 -4.60 6.38
CA TYR A 147 10.61 -3.94 7.62
C TYR A 147 11.96 -3.24 7.44
N SER A 148 12.29 -2.33 8.34
CA SER A 148 13.57 -1.61 8.40
C SER A 148 14.65 -2.43 9.07
#